data_5c0ef628357e5b80e0e3e79952dc90cf
#
_entry.id   5c0ef628357e5b80e0e3e79952dc90cf
#
_cell.length_a   1.000
_cell.length_b   1.000
_cell.length_c   1.000
_cell.angle_alpha   90.00
_cell.angle_beta   90.00
_cell.angle_gamma   90.00
#
_symmetry.space_group_name_H-M   'P 1'
#
loop_
_entity.id
_entity.type
_entity.pdbx_description
1 polymer ?
#
loop_
_entity_poly.entity_id
_entity_poly.type
_entity_poly.pdbx_seq_one_letter_code
_entity_poly.pdbx_strand_id
1 'polypeptide(L)'
;MSLECKDLIIEKALELFLKEHLVMKKDCDFIISDEKISTQKPLFIIAKNSPFLSVPFSKETLINSLNEFDSALKATAQKLADERRRVLEARIDEIANEFKKDYQSKIDLAISELKDKLVKALMYE
;
A
#
# COMPACT_ATOMS: atom_id res chain seq x y z
N MET A 1 1.12 11.14 -14.00
CA MET A 1 0.61 12.36 -13.35
C MET A 1 -0.48 13.01 -14.20
N SER A 2 -1.39 13.72 -13.59
CA SER A 2 -2.49 14.42 -14.24
C SER A 2 -2.58 15.84 -13.71
N LEU A 3 -3.18 16.77 -14.48
CA LEU A 3 -3.34 18.16 -14.10
C LEU A 3 -4.78 18.50 -13.77
N GLU A 4 -4.98 19.29 -12.71
CA GLU A 4 -6.28 19.86 -12.37
C GLU A 4 -6.06 21.24 -11.74
N CYS A 5 -5.89 22.25 -12.58
CA CYS A 5 -5.59 23.62 -12.17
C CYS A 5 -6.71 24.59 -12.54
N LYS A 6 -6.97 25.56 -11.68
CA LYS A 6 -7.90 26.67 -11.98
C LYS A 6 -7.21 27.81 -12.72
N ASP A 7 -5.93 28.06 -12.42
CA ASP A 7 -5.15 29.09 -13.10
C ASP A 7 -4.68 28.56 -14.46
N LEU A 8 -5.18 29.15 -15.53
CA LEU A 8 -4.87 28.74 -16.90
C LEU A 8 -3.39 28.98 -17.26
N ILE A 9 -2.76 29.97 -16.67
CA ILE A 9 -1.34 30.26 -16.92
C ILE A 9 -0.47 29.13 -16.36
N ILE A 10 -0.75 28.73 -15.13
CA ILE A 10 -0.04 27.60 -14.49
C ILE A 10 -0.32 26.31 -15.23
N GLU A 11 -1.58 26.05 -15.57
CA GLU A 11 -1.97 24.86 -16.31
C GLU A 11 -1.25 24.74 -17.66
N LYS A 12 -1.21 25.82 -18.43
CA LYS A 12 -0.51 25.83 -19.72
C LYS A 12 0.99 25.65 -19.59
N ALA A 13 1.60 26.27 -18.58
CA ALA A 13 3.03 26.08 -18.32
C ALA A 13 3.34 24.62 -17.95
N LEU A 14 2.51 24.01 -17.12
CA LEU A 14 2.65 22.61 -16.74
C LEU A 14 2.44 21.66 -17.92
N GLU A 15 1.43 21.92 -18.74
CA GLU A 15 1.21 21.14 -19.97
C GLU A 15 2.42 21.18 -20.89
N LEU A 16 3.01 22.37 -21.08
CA LEU A 16 4.18 22.54 -21.91
C LEU A 16 5.41 21.80 -21.37
N PHE A 17 5.65 21.89 -20.07
CA PHE A 17 6.81 21.27 -19.42
C PHE A 17 6.66 19.75 -19.24
N LEU A 18 5.45 19.25 -19.07
CA LEU A 18 5.16 17.87 -18.69
C LEU A 18 4.40 17.08 -19.73
N LYS A 19 4.30 17.59 -20.94
CA LYS A 19 3.48 17.01 -22.02
C LYS A 19 3.65 15.49 -22.19
N GLU A 20 4.87 15.00 -22.10
CA GLU A 20 5.18 13.57 -22.28
C GLU A 20 4.84 12.70 -21.06
N HIS A 21 4.62 13.34 -19.89
CA HIS A 21 4.39 12.65 -18.63
C HIS A 21 2.93 12.70 -18.15
N LEU A 22 2.08 13.44 -18.86
CA LEU A 22 0.68 13.58 -18.48
C LEU A 22 -0.17 12.41 -18.96
N VAL A 23 -1.02 11.92 -18.07
CA VAL A 23 -1.98 10.84 -18.34
C VAL A 23 -3.36 11.23 -17.84
N MET A 24 -4.38 10.44 -18.17
CA MET A 24 -5.74 10.68 -17.67
C MET A 24 -5.81 10.51 -16.14
N LYS A 25 -6.75 11.19 -15.49
CA LYS A 25 -6.92 11.12 -14.03
C LYS A 25 -7.05 9.70 -13.48
N LYS A 26 -7.74 8.82 -14.20
CA LYS A 26 -7.93 7.42 -13.80
C LYS A 26 -6.66 6.59 -13.83
N ASP A 27 -5.69 6.97 -14.66
CA ASP A 27 -4.45 6.24 -14.88
C ASP A 27 -3.24 6.89 -14.19
N CYS A 28 -3.43 8.01 -13.49
CA CYS A 28 -2.34 8.73 -12.86
C CYS A 28 -2.05 8.22 -11.45
N ASP A 29 -0.79 8.36 -11.03
CA ASP A 29 -0.36 8.04 -9.66
C ASP A 29 -0.65 9.19 -8.69
N PHE A 30 -0.63 10.42 -9.18
CA PHE A 30 -0.95 11.62 -8.41
C PHE A 30 -1.44 12.75 -9.32
N ILE A 31 -2.07 13.76 -8.71
CA ILE A 31 -2.64 14.90 -9.40
C ILE A 31 -1.86 16.15 -9.03
N ILE A 32 -1.56 16.98 -10.02
CA ILE A 32 -0.93 18.30 -9.85
C ILE A 32 -2.02 19.36 -9.91
N SER A 33 -2.15 20.18 -8.89
CA SER A 33 -3.13 21.27 -8.81
C SER A 33 -2.52 22.53 -8.26
N ASP A 34 -3.15 23.67 -8.53
CA ASP A 34 -2.79 24.96 -7.94
C ASP A 34 -3.53 25.26 -6.64
N GLU A 35 -4.45 24.38 -6.25
CA GLU A 35 -5.19 24.51 -5.00
C GLU A 35 -5.51 23.13 -4.42
N LYS A 36 -5.93 23.12 -3.16
CA LYS A 36 -6.37 21.89 -2.51
C LYS A 36 -7.74 21.48 -3.05
N ILE A 37 -7.82 20.30 -3.64
CA ILE A 37 -9.06 19.73 -4.16
C ILE A 37 -9.38 18.42 -3.45
N SER A 38 -10.64 18.03 -3.47
CA SER A 38 -11.08 16.74 -2.92
C SER A 38 -10.79 15.63 -3.92
N THR A 39 -9.84 14.74 -3.58
CA THR A 39 -9.46 13.62 -4.42
C THR A 39 -8.94 12.47 -3.56
N GLN A 40 -9.12 11.24 -4.03
CA GLN A 40 -8.59 10.05 -3.37
C GLN A 40 -7.11 9.80 -3.70
N LYS A 41 -6.59 10.46 -4.73
CA LYS A 41 -5.19 10.32 -5.15
C LYS A 41 -4.31 11.34 -4.45
N PRO A 42 -3.00 11.07 -4.29
CA PRO A 42 -2.07 12.05 -3.76
C PRO A 42 -2.09 13.34 -4.58
N LEU A 43 -1.93 14.46 -3.91
CA LEU A 43 -2.06 15.78 -4.50
C LEU A 43 -0.74 16.54 -4.38
N PHE A 44 -0.18 16.97 -5.51
CA PHE A 44 0.97 17.85 -5.58
C PHE A 44 0.48 19.28 -5.83
N ILE A 45 0.64 20.17 -4.85
CA ILE A 45 0.10 21.53 -4.92
C ILE A 45 1.21 22.53 -5.31
N ILE A 46 0.94 23.31 -6.34
CA ILE A 46 1.81 24.41 -6.78
C ILE A 46 1.10 25.72 -6.47
N ALA A 47 1.59 26.45 -5.47
CA ALA A 47 1.02 27.72 -5.05
C ALA A 47 2.11 28.59 -4.43
N LYS A 48 1.79 29.86 -4.18
CA LYS A 48 2.76 30.85 -3.68
C LYS A 48 3.46 30.43 -2.39
N ASN A 49 2.78 29.69 -1.51
CA ASN A 49 3.32 29.25 -0.22
C ASN A 49 3.21 27.72 -0.04
N SER A 50 3.20 26.97 -1.14
CA SER A 50 3.10 25.52 -1.06
C SER A 50 4.39 24.88 -0.56
N PRO A 51 4.34 23.88 0.33
CA PRO A 51 5.52 23.12 0.72
C PRO A 51 6.04 22.20 -0.39
N PHE A 52 5.24 21.90 -1.41
CA PHE A 52 5.64 21.04 -2.53
C PHE A 52 6.43 21.82 -3.58
N LEU A 53 5.91 22.95 -4.03
CA LEU A 53 6.56 23.82 -5.00
C LEU A 53 5.94 25.21 -4.94
N SER A 54 6.78 26.23 -4.83
CA SER A 54 6.35 27.63 -4.79
C SER A 54 6.37 28.26 -6.17
N VAL A 55 5.48 29.22 -6.40
CA VAL A 55 5.47 30.08 -7.59
C VAL A 55 6.30 31.34 -7.30
N PRO A 56 7.15 31.83 -8.22
CA PRO A 56 7.48 31.27 -9.54
C PRO A 56 8.45 30.09 -9.47
N PHE A 57 8.40 29.21 -10.47
CA PHE A 57 9.27 28.05 -10.57
C PHE A 57 9.88 27.92 -11.97
N SER A 58 11.05 27.29 -12.07
CA SER A 58 11.66 26.92 -13.34
C SER A 58 11.28 25.49 -13.73
N LYS A 59 11.48 25.12 -15.00
CA LYS A 59 11.26 23.76 -15.46
C LYS A 59 12.10 22.75 -14.68
N GLU A 60 13.36 23.09 -14.42
CA GLU A 60 14.28 22.22 -13.66
C GLU A 60 13.79 21.99 -12.24
N THR A 61 13.41 23.07 -11.53
CA THR A 61 12.87 22.98 -10.18
C THR A 61 11.58 22.16 -10.15
N LEU A 62 10.70 22.36 -11.13
CA LEU A 62 9.47 21.59 -11.25
C LEU A 62 9.75 20.11 -11.41
N ILE A 63 10.61 19.73 -12.34
CA ILE A 63 10.94 18.33 -12.60
C ILE A 63 11.61 17.68 -11.40
N ASN A 64 12.55 18.36 -10.75
CA ASN A 64 13.20 17.84 -9.55
C ASN A 64 12.21 17.62 -8.41
N SER A 65 11.32 18.59 -8.16
CA SER A 65 10.29 18.47 -7.12
C SER A 65 9.30 17.33 -7.40
N LEU A 66 8.91 17.15 -8.66
CA LEU A 66 8.03 16.06 -9.06
C LEU A 66 8.70 14.69 -8.93
N ASN A 67 9.97 14.58 -9.27
CA ASN A 67 10.74 13.36 -9.09
C ASN A 67 10.89 12.99 -7.63
N GLU A 68 11.15 13.94 -6.76
CA GLU A 68 11.22 13.74 -5.31
C GLU A 68 9.86 13.28 -4.75
N PHE A 69 8.77 13.90 -5.20
CA PHE A 69 7.42 13.54 -4.79
C PHE A 69 7.06 12.11 -5.24
N ASP A 70 7.34 11.77 -6.48
CA ASP A 70 7.11 10.43 -7.02
C ASP A 70 7.91 9.37 -6.27
N SER A 71 9.19 9.65 -5.98
CA SER A 71 10.04 8.75 -5.20
C SER A 71 9.53 8.56 -3.77
N ALA A 72 9.06 9.62 -3.14
CA ALA A 72 8.48 9.57 -1.80
C ALA A 72 7.19 8.74 -1.78
N LEU A 73 6.33 8.88 -2.80
CA LEU A 73 5.11 8.07 -2.93
C LEU A 73 5.44 6.59 -3.09
N LYS A 74 6.40 6.26 -3.93
CA LYS A 74 6.82 4.87 -4.15
C LYS A 74 7.42 4.25 -2.88
N ALA A 75 8.25 5.00 -2.17
CA ALA A 75 8.83 4.56 -0.92
C ALA A 75 7.76 4.31 0.16
N THR A 76 6.77 5.21 0.26
CA THR A 76 5.65 5.07 1.20
C THR A 76 4.79 3.86 0.84
N ALA A 77 4.48 3.67 -0.44
CA ALA A 77 3.70 2.52 -0.91
C ALA A 77 4.41 1.20 -0.61
N GLN A 78 5.72 1.14 -0.82
CA GLN A 78 6.53 -0.05 -0.52
C GLN A 78 6.53 -0.34 0.99
N LYS A 79 6.69 0.68 1.81
CA LYS A 79 6.67 0.56 3.27
C LYS A 79 5.33 0.02 3.78
N LEU A 80 4.22 0.54 3.25
CA LEU A 80 2.88 0.06 3.60
C LEU A 80 2.66 -1.37 3.14
N ALA A 81 3.13 -1.74 1.96
CA ALA A 81 3.05 -3.10 1.46
C ALA A 81 3.83 -4.08 2.35
N ASP A 82 5.03 -3.70 2.77
CA ASP A 82 5.86 -4.50 3.67
C ASP A 82 5.21 -4.67 5.05
N GLU A 83 4.62 -3.63 5.60
CA GLU A 83 3.89 -3.69 6.87
C GLU A 83 2.68 -4.61 6.79
N ARG A 84 1.88 -4.50 5.73
CA ARG A 84 0.73 -5.38 5.49
C ARG A 84 1.17 -6.83 5.38
N ARG A 85 2.25 -7.09 4.69
CA ARG A 85 2.82 -8.42 4.54
C ARG A 85 3.23 -9.01 5.88
N ARG A 86 3.92 -8.23 6.72
CA ARG A 86 4.32 -8.66 8.07
C ARG A 86 3.13 -9.01 8.94
N VAL A 87 2.08 -8.18 8.93
CA VAL A 87 0.86 -8.43 9.69
C VAL A 87 0.16 -9.70 9.21
N LEU A 88 0.07 -9.90 7.90
CA LEU A 88 -0.53 -11.11 7.32
C LEU A 88 0.28 -12.37 7.65
N GLU A 89 1.59 -12.31 7.55
CA GLU A 89 2.46 -13.45 7.89
C GLU A 89 2.33 -13.83 9.37
N ALA A 90 2.33 -12.85 10.27
CA ALA A 90 2.13 -13.10 11.70
C ALA A 90 0.77 -13.74 11.98
N ARG A 91 -0.29 -13.29 11.32
CA ARG A 91 -1.63 -13.83 11.46
C ARG A 91 -1.75 -15.25 10.91
N ILE A 92 -1.11 -15.53 9.79
CA ILE A 92 -1.06 -16.87 9.21
C ILE A 92 -0.33 -17.83 10.14
N ASP A 93 0.79 -17.42 10.72
CA ASP A 93 1.55 -18.23 11.67
C ASP A 93 0.72 -18.54 12.93
N GLU A 94 -0.03 -17.57 13.44
CA GLU A 94 -0.91 -17.74 14.58
C GLU A 94 -2.02 -18.76 14.29
N ILE A 95 -2.67 -18.66 13.14
CA ILE A 95 -3.71 -19.60 12.71
C ILE A 95 -3.11 -21.00 12.51
N ALA A 96 -1.95 -21.11 11.91
CA ALA A 96 -1.26 -22.38 11.71
C ALA A 96 -0.92 -23.05 13.04
N ASN A 97 -0.47 -22.28 14.03
CA ASN A 97 -0.17 -22.82 15.37
C ASN A 97 -1.43 -23.30 16.09
N GLU A 98 -2.53 -22.58 16.02
CA GLU A 98 -3.82 -23.01 16.57
C GLU A 98 -4.29 -24.31 15.92
N PHE A 99 -4.19 -24.39 14.60
CA PHE A 99 -4.56 -25.61 13.85
C PHE A 99 -3.72 -26.82 14.29
N LYS A 100 -2.42 -26.64 14.46
CA LYS A 100 -1.52 -27.71 14.94
C LYS A 100 -1.92 -28.20 16.34
N LYS A 101 -2.26 -27.30 17.24
CA LYS A 101 -2.70 -27.65 18.59
C LYS A 101 -3.97 -28.48 18.57
N ASP A 102 -4.97 -28.03 17.81
CA ASP A 102 -6.23 -28.76 17.68
C ASP A 102 -6.04 -30.14 17.06
N TYR A 103 -5.24 -30.22 16.03
CA TYR A 103 -4.93 -31.47 15.36
C TYR A 103 -4.19 -32.45 16.29
N GLN A 104 -3.22 -31.95 17.05
CA GLN A 104 -2.48 -32.75 18.02
C GLN A 104 -3.39 -33.27 19.13
N SER A 105 -4.30 -32.47 19.64
CA SER A 105 -5.27 -32.88 20.64
C SER A 105 -6.17 -33.99 20.13
N LYS A 106 -6.62 -33.93 18.90
CA LYS A 106 -7.44 -34.98 18.27
C LYS A 106 -6.67 -36.28 18.08
N ILE A 107 -5.41 -36.19 17.69
CA ILE A 107 -4.54 -37.38 17.56
C ILE A 107 -4.32 -38.02 18.92
N ASP A 108 -4.03 -37.26 19.95
CA ASP A 108 -3.79 -37.76 21.31
C ASP A 108 -5.03 -38.47 21.85
N LEU A 109 -6.22 -37.91 21.64
CA LEU A 109 -7.48 -38.52 22.03
C LEU A 109 -7.72 -39.84 21.29
N ALA A 110 -7.49 -39.88 19.98
CA ALA A 110 -7.66 -41.10 19.19
C ALA A 110 -6.70 -42.20 19.62
N ILE A 111 -5.46 -41.88 19.95
CA ILE A 111 -4.47 -42.82 20.46
C ILE A 111 -4.89 -43.36 21.82
N SER A 112 -5.40 -42.51 22.71
CA SER A 112 -5.91 -42.92 24.02
C SER A 112 -7.07 -43.87 23.90
N GLU A 113 -8.04 -43.60 23.04
CA GLU A 113 -9.18 -44.51 22.78
C GLU A 113 -8.75 -45.84 22.21
N LEU A 114 -7.78 -45.82 21.28
CA LEU A 114 -7.23 -47.07 20.70
C LEU A 114 -6.55 -47.93 21.77
N LYS A 115 -5.76 -47.32 22.65
CA LYS A 115 -5.13 -48.02 23.79
C LYS A 115 -6.16 -48.68 24.69
N ASP A 116 -7.23 -47.97 25.05
CA ASP A 116 -8.29 -48.49 25.88
C ASP A 116 -8.97 -49.71 25.24
N LYS A 117 -9.23 -49.65 23.94
CA LYS A 117 -9.81 -50.78 23.19
C LYS A 117 -8.88 -51.99 23.15
N LEU A 118 -7.58 -51.78 22.95
CA LEU A 118 -6.59 -52.84 22.96
C LEU A 118 -6.46 -53.51 24.32
N VAL A 119 -6.43 -52.72 25.39
CA VAL A 119 -6.39 -53.24 26.75
C VAL A 119 -7.61 -54.12 27.04
N LYS A 120 -8.81 -53.67 26.68
CA LYS A 120 -10.04 -54.45 26.85
C LYS A 120 -10.00 -55.74 26.06
N ALA A 121 -9.54 -55.71 24.80
CA ALA A 121 -9.44 -56.92 23.98
C ALA A 121 -8.47 -57.96 24.58
N LEU A 122 -7.35 -57.50 25.12
CA LEU A 122 -6.37 -58.36 25.76
C LEU A 122 -6.86 -58.94 27.10
N MET A 123 -7.67 -58.20 27.83
CA MET A 123 -8.22 -58.67 29.10
C MET A 123 -9.32 -59.70 28.96
N TYR A 124 -10.00 -59.77 27.83
CA TYR A 124 -11.12 -60.71 27.58
C TYR A 124 -10.78 -61.87 26.67
N GLU A 125 -9.53 -62.04 26.33
CA GLU A 125 -9.05 -63.27 25.68
C GLU A 125 -9.00 -64.41 26.70
#